data_1b1850cc74a437c56083557a3389dd4c
#
_entry.id   1b1850cc74a437c56083557a3389dd4c
#
_cell.length_a   1.000
_cell.length_b   1.000
_cell.length_c   1.000
_cell.angle_alpha   90.00
_cell.angle_beta   90.00
_cell.angle_gamma   90.00
#
_symmetry.space_group_name_H-M   'P 1'
#
loop_
_entity.id
_entity.type
_entity.pdbx_description
1 polymer ?
#
loop_
_entity_poly.entity_id
_entity_poly.type
_entity_poly.pdbx_seq_one_letter_code
_entity_poly.pdbx_strand_id
1 'polypeptide(L)' 'MNALELKQKNTKELLEIAEGHGLKHVSRQKKADIIFNILKSC' A
#
# COMPACT_ATOMS: atom_id res chain seq x y z
N MET A 1 -10.33 -1.86 -3.54
CA MET A 1 -9.86 -0.49 -3.29
C MET A 1 -9.30 0.10 -4.56
N ASN A 2 -9.44 1.41 -4.73
CA ASN A 2 -8.86 2.07 -5.89
C ASN A 2 -7.75 3.01 -5.45
N ALA A 3 -7.02 3.54 -6.44
CA ALA A 3 -5.87 4.39 -6.14
C ALA A 3 -6.25 5.63 -5.35
N LEU A 4 -7.42 6.19 -5.61
CA LEU A 4 -7.86 7.40 -4.93
C LEU A 4 -8.05 7.14 -3.44
N GLU A 5 -8.68 6.03 -3.08
CA GLU A 5 -8.85 5.67 -1.69
C GLU A 5 -7.50 5.46 -1.00
N LEU A 6 -6.59 4.80 -1.68
CA LEU A 6 -5.27 4.53 -1.11
C LEU A 6 -4.49 5.83 -0.91
N LYS A 7 -4.63 6.78 -1.81
CA LYS A 7 -3.97 8.07 -1.67
C LYS A 7 -4.43 8.85 -0.46
N GLN A 8 -5.67 8.62 -0.03
CA GLN A 8 -6.23 9.31 1.12
C GLN A 8 -5.81 8.72 2.45
N LYS A 9 -5.22 7.54 2.42
CA LYS A 9 -4.76 6.86 3.63
C LYS A 9 -3.34 7.29 3.97
N ASN A 10 -2.99 7.22 5.26
CA ASN A 10 -1.62 7.52 5.65
C ASN A 10 -0.74 6.30 5.43
N THR A 11 0.58 6.51 5.52
CA THR A 11 1.54 5.44 5.26
C THR A 11 1.34 4.25 6.18
N LYS A 12 1.04 4.50 7.44
CA LYS A 12 0.85 3.41 8.40
C LYS A 12 -0.31 2.51 7.99
N GLU A 13 -1.41 3.12 7.57
CA GLU A 13 -2.57 2.34 7.12
C GLU A 13 -2.25 1.55 5.86
N LEU A 14 -1.49 2.16 4.95
CA LEU A 14 -1.09 1.49 3.73
C LEU A 14 -0.21 0.29 4.02
N LEU A 15 0.68 0.39 5.00
CA LEU A 15 1.52 -0.72 5.39
C LEU A 15 0.69 -1.88 5.94
N GLU A 16 -0.32 -1.58 6.73
CA GLU A 16 -1.21 -2.61 7.26
C GLU A 16 -1.96 -3.31 6.13
N ILE A 17 -2.44 -2.55 5.17
CA ILE A 17 -3.14 -3.11 4.01
C ILE A 17 -2.19 -4.00 3.21
N ALA A 18 -0.98 -3.52 2.98
CA ALA A 18 0.02 -4.27 2.22
C ALA A 18 0.35 -5.59 2.91
N GLU A 19 0.49 -5.58 4.22
CA GLU A 19 0.75 -6.80 4.96
C GLU A 19 -0.41 -7.78 4.84
N GLY A 20 -1.63 -7.27 4.82
CA GLY A 20 -2.81 -8.09 4.61
C GLY A 20 -2.83 -8.76 3.24
N HIS A 21 -2.15 -8.16 2.26
CA HIS A 21 -2.01 -8.72 0.92
C HIS A 21 -0.78 -9.61 0.78
N GLY A 22 -0.04 -9.82 1.86
CA GLY A 22 1.14 -10.66 1.82
C GLY A 22 2.38 -9.98 1.26
N LEU A 23 2.34 -8.66 1.12
CA LEU A 23 3.49 -7.91 0.62
C LEU A 23 4.54 -7.74 1.71
N LYS A 24 5.81 -7.81 1.31
CA LYS A 24 6.92 -7.70 2.24
C LYS A 24 7.83 -6.55 1.86
N HIS A 25 8.55 -6.02 2.86
CA HIS A 25 9.54 -4.96 2.65
C HIS A 25 8.97 -3.65 2.14
N VAL A 26 7.64 -3.48 2.24
CA VAL A 26 7.01 -2.26 1.75
C VAL A 26 7.28 -1.07 2.69
N SER A 27 7.66 -1.34 3.93
CA SER A 27 7.95 -0.26 4.87
C SER A 27 9.12 0.62 4.44
N ARG A 28 9.95 0.12 3.54
CA ARG A 28 11.09 0.87 3.00
C ARG A 28 10.76 1.65 1.75
N GLN A 29 9.54 1.49 1.25
CA GLN A 29 9.13 2.11 0.01
C GLN A 29 8.44 3.44 0.27
N LYS A 30 8.39 4.26 -0.77
CA LYS A 30 7.64 5.50 -0.72
C LYS A 30 6.15 5.20 -0.78
N LYS A 31 5.35 6.15 -0.31
CA LYS A 31 3.90 5.96 -0.30
C LYS A 31 3.37 5.58 -1.69
N ALA A 32 3.85 6.25 -2.72
CA ALA A 32 3.40 5.97 -4.08
C ALA A 32 3.70 4.54 -4.49
N ASP A 33 4.88 4.04 -4.12
CA ASP A 33 5.27 2.68 -4.45
C ASP A 33 4.43 1.66 -3.68
N ILE A 34 4.12 1.95 -2.42
CA ILE A 34 3.28 1.07 -1.61
C ILE A 34 1.90 0.96 -2.25
N ILE A 35 1.33 2.09 -2.64
CA ILE A 35 0.03 2.13 -3.30
C ILE A 35 0.06 1.30 -4.58
N PHE A 36 1.10 1.49 -5.39
CA PHE A 36 1.25 0.76 -6.65
C PHE A 36 1.29 -0.75 -6.40
N ASN A 37 2.05 -1.17 -5.40
CA ASN A 37 2.18 -2.58 -5.09
C ASN A 37 0.87 -3.18 -4.57
N ILE A 38 0.12 -2.43 -3.78
CA ILE A 38 -1.18 -2.88 -3.31
C ILE A 38 -2.14 -3.09 -4.48
N LEU A 39 -2.18 -2.13 -5.39
CA LEU A 39 -3.04 -2.24 -6.57
C LEU A 39 -2.63 -3.41 -7.45
N LYS A 40 -1.33 -3.63 -7.57
CA LYS A 40 -0.81 -4.71 -8.39
C LYS A 40 -1.15 -6.08 -7.81
N SER A 41 -1.28 -6.17 -6.49
CA SER A 41 -1.53 -7.45 -5.83
C SER A 41 -3.02 -7.80 -5.79
N CYS A 42 -3.88 -6.90 -6.19
CA CYS A 42 -5.33 -7.16 -6.23
C CYS A 42 -5.73 -7.91 -7.49
#